data_425473f11995f338211532cecaf7938d
#
_entry.id   425473f11995f338211532cecaf7938d
#
_cell.length_a   1.000
_cell.length_b   1.000
_cell.length_c   1.000
_cell.angle_alpha   90.00
_cell.angle_beta   90.00
_cell.angle_gamma   90.00
#
_symmetry.space_group_name_H-M   'P 1'
#
loop_
_entity.id
_entity.type
_entity.pdbx_description
1 polymer ?
#
loop_
_entity_poly.entity_id
_entity_poly.type
_entity_poly.pdbx_seq_one_letter_code
_entity_poly.pdbx_strand_id
1 'polypeptide(L)'
;MGDTVSPNKNLSPVVREVDPARLDPDREFAPLLDIIEQARSRAFRAVNRELVGMYWDVGAYISAKVKAERWGRGVVTEFSHWVTSRLPDLGGFSPQNVWRMRQFYETYQGSEKLSPLVREVGWSSNLLIMGRLKSDEAKEFYLRLAALAVEGDAADGD
;
A
#
# COMPACT_ATOMS: atom_id res chain seq x y z
N MET A 1 52.61 -11.24 -57.14
CA MET A 1 51.88 -12.00 -56.14
C MET A 1 51.52 -11.04 -55.04
N GLY A 2 50.29 -10.58 -55.04
CA GLY A 2 49.84 -9.51 -54.15
C GLY A 2 49.27 -10.06 -52.86
N ASP A 3 49.88 -9.69 -51.74
CA ASP A 3 49.31 -9.87 -50.45
C ASP A 3 48.25 -8.80 -50.19
N THR A 4 47.01 -9.17 -50.40
CA THR A 4 45.88 -8.34 -50.00
C THR A 4 45.66 -8.47 -48.52
N VAL A 5 46.20 -7.54 -47.74
CA VAL A 5 45.88 -7.37 -46.33
C VAL A 5 44.46 -6.86 -46.23
N SER A 6 43.52 -7.71 -45.79
CA SER A 6 42.16 -7.30 -45.47
C SER A 6 42.16 -6.31 -44.32
N PRO A 7 41.52 -5.16 -44.42
CA PRO A 7 41.42 -4.24 -43.31
C PRO A 7 40.60 -4.88 -42.20
N ASN A 8 41.18 -4.95 -41.01
CA ASN A 8 40.55 -5.41 -39.81
C ASN A 8 39.32 -4.49 -39.46
N LYS A 9 38.09 -4.98 -39.73
CA LYS A 9 36.83 -4.26 -39.50
C LYS A 9 36.32 -4.40 -38.06
N ASN A 10 37.21 -4.60 -37.08
CA ASN A 10 36.81 -4.63 -35.66
C ASN A 10 37.17 -3.31 -34.95
N LEU A 11 36.69 -2.22 -35.52
CA LEU A 11 36.61 -0.96 -34.78
C LEU A 11 35.27 -0.93 -34.03
N SER A 12 35.25 -1.39 -32.80
CA SER A 12 34.15 -1.09 -31.85
C SER A 12 33.98 0.43 -31.82
N PRO A 13 32.76 0.97 -31.92
CA PRO A 13 32.54 2.40 -31.86
C PRO A 13 33.13 2.91 -30.54
N VAL A 14 34.04 3.88 -30.63
CA VAL A 14 34.56 4.56 -29.44
C VAL A 14 33.40 5.33 -28.83
N VAL A 15 32.78 4.77 -27.80
CA VAL A 15 31.75 5.45 -27.01
C VAL A 15 32.45 6.57 -26.24
N ARG A 16 32.26 7.79 -26.65
CA ARG A 16 32.80 8.95 -25.94
C ARG A 16 32.00 9.11 -24.64
N GLU A 17 32.73 9.18 -23.55
CA GLU A 17 32.16 9.49 -22.23
C GLU A 17 31.52 10.89 -22.27
N VAL A 18 30.32 11.00 -21.69
CA VAL A 18 29.59 12.26 -21.62
C VAL A 18 30.19 13.13 -20.53
N ASP A 19 30.48 14.37 -20.82
CA ASP A 19 30.99 15.33 -19.83
C ASP A 19 29.87 15.70 -18.83
N PRO A 20 30.01 15.38 -17.51
CA PRO A 20 28.99 15.69 -16.52
C PRO A 20 28.64 17.16 -16.44
N ALA A 21 29.57 18.07 -16.72
CA ALA A 21 29.35 19.52 -16.67
C ALA A 21 28.43 20.04 -17.79
N ARG A 22 28.23 19.24 -18.84
CA ARG A 22 27.38 19.59 -19.98
C ARG A 22 25.99 18.94 -19.95
N LEU A 23 25.73 18.12 -18.93
CA LEU A 23 24.42 17.50 -18.75
C LEU A 23 23.43 18.50 -18.17
N ASP A 24 22.20 18.41 -18.64
CA ASP A 24 21.04 18.95 -17.95
C ASP A 24 20.46 17.82 -17.08
N PRO A 25 20.69 17.84 -15.74
CA PRO A 25 20.28 16.75 -14.87
C PRO A 25 18.76 16.50 -14.91
N ASP A 26 17.96 17.56 -14.96
CA ASP A 26 16.51 17.45 -14.95
C ASP A 26 15.99 16.70 -16.17
N ARG A 27 16.63 16.91 -17.31
CA ARG A 27 16.29 16.23 -18.55
C ARG A 27 16.85 14.80 -18.61
N GLU A 28 18.12 14.63 -18.29
CA GLU A 28 18.83 13.35 -18.43
C GLU A 28 18.41 12.32 -17.39
N PHE A 29 18.09 12.78 -16.17
CA PHE A 29 17.81 11.91 -15.04
C PHE A 29 16.32 11.75 -14.74
N ALA A 30 15.43 12.55 -15.37
CA ALA A 30 13.98 12.41 -15.19
C ALA A 30 13.46 10.98 -15.38
N PRO A 31 13.90 10.21 -16.40
CA PRO A 31 13.46 8.81 -16.55
C PRO A 31 13.87 7.91 -15.38
N LEU A 32 15.04 8.16 -14.78
CA LEU A 32 15.51 7.43 -13.60
C LEU A 32 14.67 7.79 -12.37
N LEU A 33 14.35 9.06 -12.20
CA LEU A 33 13.47 9.52 -11.13
C LEU A 33 12.10 8.86 -11.24
N ASP A 34 11.52 8.78 -12.44
CA ASP A 34 10.25 8.09 -12.69
C ASP A 34 10.31 6.60 -12.28
N ILE A 35 11.40 5.92 -12.61
CA ILE A 35 11.61 4.52 -12.21
C ILE A 35 11.61 4.38 -10.68
N ILE A 36 12.32 5.27 -9.99
CA ILE A 36 12.43 5.27 -8.52
C ILE A 36 11.07 5.55 -7.89
N GLU A 37 10.39 6.60 -8.33
CA GLU A 37 9.08 6.99 -7.79
C GLU A 37 8.01 5.92 -8.01
N GLN A 38 7.96 5.32 -9.18
CA GLN A 38 7.05 4.22 -9.47
C GLN A 38 7.33 2.98 -8.59
N ALA A 39 8.59 2.65 -8.37
CA ALA A 39 8.96 1.53 -7.51
C ALA A 39 8.58 1.79 -6.05
N ARG A 40 8.82 3.01 -5.56
CA ARG A 40 8.42 3.44 -4.20
C ARG A 40 6.90 3.40 -4.02
N SER A 41 6.16 3.92 -4.99
CA SER A 41 4.70 3.90 -4.98
C SER A 41 4.13 2.48 -4.95
N ARG A 42 4.67 1.57 -5.75
CA ARG A 42 4.26 0.16 -5.73
C ARG A 42 4.56 -0.51 -4.40
N ALA A 43 5.73 -0.25 -3.82
CA ALA A 43 6.11 -0.79 -2.51
C ALA A 43 5.17 -0.28 -1.41
N PHE A 44 4.87 1.01 -1.40
CA PHE A 44 3.96 1.61 -0.44
C PHE A 44 2.54 1.01 -0.54
N ARG A 45 2.02 0.88 -1.75
CA ARG A 45 0.71 0.25 -1.98
C ARG A 45 0.68 -1.22 -1.55
N ALA A 46 1.75 -1.97 -1.80
CA ALA A 46 1.85 -3.36 -1.38
C ALA A 46 1.82 -3.48 0.15
N VAL A 47 2.59 -2.65 0.86
CA VAL A 47 2.59 -2.62 2.33
C VAL A 47 1.21 -2.24 2.87
N ASN A 48 0.58 -1.21 2.32
CA ASN A 48 -0.76 -0.79 2.74
C ASN A 48 -1.80 -1.91 2.53
N ARG A 49 -1.75 -2.59 1.38
CA ARG A 49 -2.66 -3.70 1.06
C ARG A 49 -2.53 -4.85 2.05
N GLU A 50 -1.31 -5.21 2.42
CA GLU A 50 -1.04 -6.23 3.42
C GLU A 50 -1.54 -5.81 4.81
N LEU A 51 -1.29 -4.56 5.21
CA LEU A 51 -1.73 -4.03 6.50
C LEU A 51 -3.26 -4.02 6.63
N VAL A 52 -3.96 -3.47 5.64
CA VAL A 52 -5.43 -3.43 5.63
C VAL A 52 -6.02 -4.83 5.52
N GLY A 53 -5.38 -5.72 4.75
CA GLY A 53 -5.74 -7.14 4.67
C GLY A 53 -5.62 -7.84 6.02
N MET A 54 -4.59 -7.55 6.80
CA MET A 54 -4.42 -8.06 8.16
C MET A 54 -5.57 -7.58 9.07
N TYR A 55 -5.92 -6.30 9.03
CA TYR A 55 -7.05 -5.77 9.80
C TYR A 55 -8.38 -6.42 9.40
N TRP A 56 -8.56 -6.70 8.11
CA TRP A 56 -9.72 -7.44 7.63
C TRP A 56 -9.78 -8.85 8.21
N ASP A 57 -8.70 -9.57 8.16
CA ASP A 57 -8.63 -10.97 8.64
C ASP A 57 -8.82 -11.06 10.16
N VAL A 58 -8.22 -10.14 10.91
CA VAL A 58 -8.45 -10.02 12.36
C VAL A 58 -9.92 -9.70 12.64
N GLY A 59 -10.48 -8.73 11.92
CA GLY A 59 -11.90 -8.35 12.03
C GLY A 59 -12.84 -9.51 11.73
N ALA A 60 -12.56 -10.30 10.70
CA ALA A 60 -13.33 -11.49 10.36
C ALA A 60 -13.31 -12.53 11.48
N TYR A 61 -12.14 -12.78 12.04
CA TYR A 61 -11.98 -13.72 13.16
C TYR A 61 -12.77 -13.27 14.39
N ILE A 62 -12.62 -12.00 14.79
CA ILE A 62 -13.34 -11.43 15.94
C ILE A 62 -14.85 -11.46 15.68
N SER A 63 -15.31 -11.11 14.49
CA SER A 63 -16.73 -11.16 14.12
C SER A 63 -17.32 -12.56 14.29
N ALA A 64 -16.61 -13.58 13.82
CA ALA A 64 -17.03 -14.97 13.97
C ALA A 64 -17.13 -15.38 15.45
N LYS A 65 -16.14 -15.02 16.27
CA LYS A 65 -16.11 -15.36 17.70
C LYS A 65 -17.18 -14.64 18.50
N VAL A 66 -17.45 -13.37 18.19
CA VAL A 66 -18.53 -12.62 18.82
C VAL A 66 -19.89 -13.27 18.55
N LYS A 67 -20.12 -13.75 17.35
CA LYS A 67 -21.39 -14.40 16.96
C LYS A 67 -21.53 -15.82 17.50
N ALA A 68 -20.49 -16.63 17.42
CA ALA A 68 -20.55 -18.05 17.78
C ALA A 68 -20.29 -18.31 19.28
N GLU A 69 -19.34 -17.61 19.87
CA GLU A 69 -18.86 -17.84 21.24
C GLU A 69 -19.17 -16.68 22.20
N ARG A 70 -19.92 -15.69 21.74
CA ARG A 70 -20.34 -14.51 22.52
C ARG A 70 -19.18 -13.72 23.13
N TRP A 71 -18.10 -13.58 22.41
CA TRP A 71 -17.01 -12.71 22.85
C TRP A 71 -17.51 -11.28 23.03
N GLY A 72 -17.37 -10.76 24.25
CA GLY A 72 -17.70 -9.38 24.57
C GLY A 72 -16.48 -8.49 24.63
N ARG A 73 -16.68 -7.25 25.07
CA ARG A 73 -15.62 -6.25 25.19
C ARG A 73 -14.47 -6.70 26.09
N GLY A 74 -14.75 -7.45 27.15
CA GLY A 74 -13.74 -7.97 28.07
C GLY A 74 -12.75 -8.90 27.38
N VAL A 75 -13.23 -9.83 26.55
CA VAL A 75 -12.37 -10.77 25.80
C VAL A 75 -11.54 -10.02 24.75
N VAL A 76 -12.13 -9.06 24.05
CA VAL A 76 -11.40 -8.26 23.07
C VAL A 76 -10.33 -7.39 23.74
N THR A 77 -10.59 -6.85 24.93
CA THR A 77 -9.59 -6.13 25.70
C THR A 77 -8.44 -7.03 26.14
N GLU A 78 -8.73 -8.25 26.58
CA GLU A 78 -7.72 -9.26 26.89
C GLU A 78 -6.87 -9.61 25.65
N PHE A 79 -7.49 -9.80 24.50
CA PHE A 79 -6.77 -10.02 23.25
C PHE A 79 -5.84 -8.85 22.92
N SER A 80 -6.32 -7.63 23.05
CA SER A 80 -5.54 -6.42 22.81
C SER A 80 -4.29 -6.37 23.71
N HIS A 81 -4.43 -6.62 25.00
CA HIS A 81 -3.31 -6.69 25.92
C HIS A 81 -2.36 -7.84 25.62
N TRP A 82 -2.91 -9.00 25.31
CA TRP A 82 -2.12 -10.19 25.00
C TRP A 82 -1.25 -9.99 23.74
N VAL A 83 -1.82 -9.48 22.64
CA VAL A 83 -1.06 -9.24 21.40
C VAL A 83 -0.01 -8.15 21.59
N THR A 84 -0.31 -7.10 22.34
CA THR A 84 0.66 -6.04 22.65
C THR A 84 1.84 -6.56 23.48
N SER A 85 1.59 -7.48 24.40
CA SER A 85 2.66 -8.12 25.18
C SER A 85 3.54 -9.05 24.33
N ARG A 86 2.98 -9.70 23.33
CA ARG A 86 3.69 -10.63 22.43
C ARG A 86 4.45 -9.89 21.32
N LEU A 87 3.89 -8.81 20.82
CA LEU A 87 4.40 -8.01 19.72
C LEU A 87 4.45 -6.53 20.14
N PRO A 88 5.37 -6.15 21.06
CA PRO A 88 5.38 -4.81 21.66
C PRO A 88 5.64 -3.69 20.64
N ASP A 89 6.31 -3.99 19.53
CA ASP A 89 6.59 -3.02 18.47
C ASP A 89 5.45 -2.87 17.46
N LEU A 90 4.40 -3.69 17.57
CA LEU A 90 3.26 -3.65 16.68
C LEU A 90 2.21 -2.66 17.23
N GLY A 91 1.98 -1.56 16.48
CA GLY A 91 0.91 -0.62 16.77
C GLY A 91 -0.44 -1.07 16.20
N GLY A 92 -1.51 -0.36 16.59
CA GLY A 92 -2.83 -0.53 15.96
C GLY A 92 -3.73 -1.59 16.62
N PHE A 93 -3.34 -2.17 17.75
CA PHE A 93 -4.12 -3.20 18.44
C PHE A 93 -4.70 -2.73 19.77
N SER A 94 -5.06 -1.44 19.90
CA SER A 94 -5.89 -0.99 21.01
C SER A 94 -7.26 -1.67 20.99
N PRO A 95 -7.95 -1.83 22.12
CA PRO A 95 -9.28 -2.43 22.16
C PRO A 95 -10.26 -1.74 21.20
N GLN A 96 -10.23 -0.42 21.15
CA GLN A 96 -11.08 0.35 20.24
C GLN A 96 -10.77 0.06 18.76
N ASN A 97 -9.49 -0.05 18.41
CA ASN A 97 -9.11 -0.32 17.01
C ASN A 97 -9.45 -1.76 16.60
N VAL A 98 -9.35 -2.72 17.52
CA VAL A 98 -9.78 -4.11 17.27
C VAL A 98 -11.30 -4.17 16.99
N TRP A 99 -12.11 -3.42 17.75
CA TRP A 99 -13.54 -3.30 17.43
C TRP A 99 -13.81 -2.65 16.09
N ARG A 100 -13.00 -1.69 15.67
CA ARG A 100 -13.08 -1.06 14.36
C ARG A 100 -12.71 -2.04 13.23
N MET A 101 -11.76 -2.94 13.47
CA MET A 101 -11.43 -4.01 12.51
C MET A 101 -12.63 -4.94 12.30
N ARG A 102 -13.32 -5.32 13.37
CA ARG A 102 -14.57 -6.08 13.30
C ARG A 102 -15.63 -5.33 12.50
N GLN A 103 -15.88 -4.07 12.84
CA GLN A 103 -16.86 -3.22 12.15
C GLN A 103 -16.52 -3.06 10.66
N PHE A 104 -15.25 -2.89 10.34
CA PHE A 104 -14.73 -2.79 8.98
C PHE A 104 -15.05 -4.05 8.16
N TYR A 105 -14.74 -5.21 8.68
CA TYR A 105 -15.09 -6.48 8.05
C TYR A 105 -16.60 -6.61 7.87
N GLU A 106 -17.38 -6.40 8.92
CA GLU A 106 -18.85 -6.55 8.87
C GLU A 106 -19.52 -5.55 7.93
N THR A 107 -18.94 -4.36 7.78
CA THR A 107 -19.47 -3.33 6.87
C THR A 107 -19.29 -3.73 5.40
N TYR A 108 -18.15 -4.28 5.04
CA TYR A 108 -17.78 -4.49 3.64
C TYR A 108 -17.80 -5.93 3.16
N GLN A 109 -17.89 -6.91 4.03
CA GLN A 109 -17.78 -8.33 3.67
C GLN A 109 -18.86 -8.82 2.70
N GLY A 110 -20.03 -8.20 2.70
CA GLY A 110 -21.14 -8.51 1.79
C GLY A 110 -21.14 -7.69 0.49
N SER A 111 -20.22 -6.76 0.33
CA SER A 111 -20.16 -5.89 -0.86
C SER A 111 -19.05 -6.32 -1.81
N GLU A 112 -19.40 -7.00 -2.90
CA GLU A 112 -18.44 -7.35 -3.96
C GLU A 112 -17.84 -6.11 -4.64
N LYS A 113 -18.56 -5.00 -4.64
CA LYS A 113 -18.15 -3.74 -5.25
C LYS A 113 -17.14 -2.96 -4.39
N LEU A 114 -17.38 -2.87 -3.09
CA LEU A 114 -16.58 -2.04 -2.17
C LEU A 114 -15.41 -2.81 -1.56
N SER A 115 -15.56 -4.09 -1.31
CA SER A 115 -14.57 -4.94 -0.67
C SER A 115 -13.18 -4.90 -1.34
N PRO A 116 -13.04 -4.90 -2.67
CA PRO A 116 -11.72 -4.73 -3.30
C PRO A 116 -11.13 -3.33 -3.13
N LEU A 117 -11.96 -2.29 -3.04
CA LEU A 117 -11.51 -0.89 -2.98
C LEU A 117 -10.88 -0.53 -1.64
N VAL A 118 -11.36 -1.09 -0.55
CA VAL A 118 -10.90 -0.74 0.80
C VAL A 118 -9.42 -1.08 1.03
N ARG A 119 -8.88 -2.05 0.31
CA ARG A 119 -7.47 -2.45 0.39
C ARG A 119 -6.52 -1.49 -0.33
N GLU A 120 -7.05 -0.66 -1.20
CA GLU A 120 -6.30 0.38 -1.92
C GLU A 120 -6.24 1.72 -1.15
N VAL A 121 -6.86 1.78 0.03
CA VAL A 121 -7.01 2.99 0.85
C VAL A 121 -6.37 2.78 2.21
N GLY A 122 -5.75 3.82 2.76
CA GLY A 122 -5.14 3.78 4.09
C GLY A 122 -6.18 3.55 5.20
N TRP A 123 -5.72 3.02 6.33
CA TRP A 123 -6.61 2.66 7.45
C TRP A 123 -7.40 3.85 8.00
N SER A 124 -6.74 4.99 8.23
CA SER A 124 -7.41 6.19 8.75
C SER A 124 -8.51 6.69 7.81
N SER A 125 -8.27 6.69 6.51
CA SER A 125 -9.27 7.06 5.51
C SER A 125 -10.43 6.07 5.46
N ASN A 126 -10.14 4.78 5.56
CA ASN A 126 -11.17 3.73 5.67
C ASN A 126 -12.09 3.97 6.87
N LEU A 127 -11.52 4.29 8.03
CA LEU A 127 -12.30 4.55 9.25
C LEU A 127 -13.18 5.79 9.11
N LEU A 128 -12.66 6.86 8.49
CA LEU A 128 -13.44 8.07 8.23
C LEU A 128 -14.61 7.80 7.28
N ILE A 129 -14.36 7.13 6.17
CA ILE A 129 -15.38 6.79 5.17
C ILE A 129 -16.45 5.91 5.78
N MET A 130 -16.05 4.85 6.49
CA MET A 130 -16.98 3.94 7.16
C MET A 130 -17.85 4.65 8.21
N GLY A 131 -17.26 5.56 8.98
CA GLY A 131 -17.93 6.24 10.07
C GLY A 131 -18.86 7.38 9.66
N ARG A 132 -18.58 8.04 8.52
CA ARG A 132 -19.30 9.25 8.09
C ARG A 132 -20.26 9.04 6.94
N LEU A 133 -20.05 8.03 6.11
CA LEU A 133 -20.85 7.78 4.91
C LEU A 133 -21.75 6.57 5.12
N LYS A 134 -22.99 6.66 4.66
CA LYS A 134 -24.00 5.61 4.85
C LYS A 134 -24.37 4.91 3.55
N SER A 135 -24.33 5.60 2.41
CA SER A 135 -24.65 5.00 1.12
C SER A 135 -23.43 4.36 0.47
N ASP A 136 -23.64 3.26 -0.23
CA ASP A 136 -22.57 2.57 -0.97
C ASP A 136 -22.01 3.43 -2.10
N GLU A 137 -22.84 4.24 -2.74
CA GLU A 137 -22.42 5.17 -3.80
C GLU A 137 -21.45 6.23 -3.26
N ALA A 138 -21.74 6.81 -2.09
CA ALA A 138 -20.86 7.78 -1.46
C ALA A 138 -19.57 7.13 -1.00
N LYS A 139 -19.62 5.94 -0.41
CA LYS A 139 -18.44 5.17 -0.01
C LYS A 139 -17.56 4.85 -1.22
N GLU A 140 -18.14 4.38 -2.31
CA GLU A 140 -17.39 4.09 -3.53
C GLU A 140 -16.66 5.32 -4.06
N PHE A 141 -17.36 6.44 -4.16
CA PHE A 141 -16.77 7.69 -4.63
C PHE A 141 -15.55 8.10 -3.79
N TYR A 142 -15.71 8.12 -2.47
CA TYR A 142 -14.62 8.54 -1.58
C TYR A 142 -13.50 7.50 -1.45
N LEU A 143 -13.80 6.20 -1.55
CA LEU A 143 -12.78 5.16 -1.60
C LEU A 143 -11.92 5.30 -2.85
N ARG A 144 -12.52 5.54 -4.00
CA ARG A 144 -11.76 5.77 -5.24
C ARG A 144 -10.92 7.03 -5.18
N LEU A 145 -11.47 8.11 -4.61
CA LEU A 145 -10.74 9.36 -4.42
C LEU A 145 -9.56 9.19 -3.46
N ALA A 146 -9.76 8.51 -2.34
CA ALA A 146 -8.72 8.26 -1.35
C ALA A 146 -7.61 7.33 -1.89
N ALA A 147 -7.93 6.39 -2.76
CA ALA A 147 -6.95 5.52 -3.42
C ALA A 147 -5.97 6.33 -4.29
N LEU A 148 -6.44 7.39 -4.95
CA LEU A 148 -5.58 8.30 -5.72
C LEU A 148 -4.63 9.09 -4.81
N ALA A 149 -5.06 9.48 -3.60
CA ALA A 149 -4.24 10.19 -2.63
C ALA A 149 -3.08 9.32 -2.08
N VAL A 150 -3.28 8.02 -1.93
CA VAL A 150 -2.22 7.08 -1.53
C VAL A 150 -1.06 7.07 -2.54
N GLU A 151 -1.37 7.29 -3.82
CA GLU A 151 -0.34 7.43 -4.86
C GLU A 151 0.47 8.74 -4.72
N GLY A 152 -0.18 9.82 -4.26
CA GLY A 152 0.44 11.12 -4.06
C GLY A 152 1.36 11.17 -2.84
N ASP A 153 0.95 10.61 -1.72
CA ASP A 153 1.73 10.59 -0.46
C ASP A 153 3.04 9.80 -0.59
N ALA A 154 3.09 8.83 -1.48
CA ALA A 154 4.33 8.09 -1.75
C ALA A 154 5.39 8.94 -2.47
N ALA A 155 4.99 10.03 -3.11
CA ALA A 155 5.88 10.96 -3.80
C ALA A 155 6.44 12.07 -2.88
N ASP A 156 5.71 12.42 -1.81
CA ASP A 156 6.05 13.53 -0.91
C ASP A 156 6.74 13.09 0.40
N GLY A 157 6.97 11.80 0.58
CA GLY A 157 7.57 11.24 1.79
C GLY A 157 9.10 11.23 1.75
N ASP A 158 9.71 12.36 2.07
CA ASP A 158 11.13 12.44 2.41
C ASP A 158 11.31 12.93 3.85
#